data_24a32f9c473e2c90e8b4c28a1b332d50
#
_entry.id   24a32f9c473e2c90e8b4c28a1b332d50
#
_cell.length_a   1.000
_cell.length_b   1.000
_cell.length_c   1.000
_cell.angle_alpha   90.00
_cell.angle_beta   90.00
_cell.angle_gamma   90.00
#
_symmetry.space_group_name_H-M   'P 1'
#
loop_
_entity.id
_entity.type
_entity.pdbx_description
1 polymer ?
#
loop_
_entity_poly.entity_id
_entity_poly.type
_entity_poly.pdbx_seq_one_letter_code
_entity_poly.pdbx_strand_id
1 'polypeptide(L)'
;MKQKGSVWTDASGRELNTWAINPVLRIEEKHAQKVAALALRAEKALNELNEAIGQAQQEVYHAKLKDAQIKEHNRMPIPESLTFSAFDKSVLVDIKTTKRLIFDKTYVGLVKGKFDEFFSVFDRDELASKKFSFLREMVNSLLFKGSGDLDQTSVNEIRSHKATAERTKIPGWELFCEAVDLFDKAIRTEPGNRLYYVDVKENGKMRRVALKYTDVR
;
A
#
# COMPACT_ATOMS: atom_id res chain seq x y z
N MET A 1 -15.43 20.73 -25.29
CA MET A 1 -16.15 21.46 -26.36
C MET A 1 -16.32 22.94 -26.06
N LYS A 2 -16.24 23.80 -27.05
CA LYS A 2 -16.52 25.24 -26.89
C LYS A 2 -17.80 25.58 -27.64
N GLN A 3 -18.70 26.30 -26.99
CA GLN A 3 -19.92 26.79 -27.64
C GLN A 3 -19.80 28.28 -27.95
N LYS A 4 -20.03 28.65 -29.18
CA LYS A 4 -20.11 30.06 -29.61
C LYS A 4 -21.43 30.27 -30.36
N GLY A 5 -22.42 30.87 -29.69
CA GLY A 5 -23.76 31.04 -30.24
C GLY A 5 -24.46 29.69 -30.50
N SER A 6 -24.87 29.46 -31.74
CA SER A 6 -25.52 28.23 -32.17
C SER A 6 -24.60 27.13 -32.67
N VAL A 7 -23.26 27.31 -32.54
CA VAL A 7 -22.25 26.35 -33.01
C VAL A 7 -21.46 25.79 -31.83
N TRP A 8 -21.31 24.48 -31.83
CA TRP A 8 -20.42 23.75 -30.95
C TRP A 8 -19.20 23.25 -31.70
N THR A 9 -18.03 23.49 -31.12
CA THR A 9 -16.78 22.97 -31.65
C THR A 9 -16.31 21.81 -30.73
N ASP A 10 -16.14 20.61 -31.29
CA ASP A 10 -15.66 19.44 -30.56
C ASP A 10 -14.14 19.51 -30.29
N ALA A 11 -13.58 18.48 -29.60
CA ALA A 11 -12.16 18.43 -29.28
C ALA A 11 -11.27 18.28 -30.50
N SER A 12 -11.82 17.80 -31.64
CA SER A 12 -11.10 17.67 -32.92
C SER A 12 -11.21 18.93 -33.79
N GLY A 13 -11.90 19.97 -33.29
CA GLY A 13 -12.13 21.22 -34.05
C GLY A 13 -13.32 21.19 -35.01
N ARG A 14 -14.11 20.11 -35.01
CA ARG A 14 -15.30 20.00 -35.88
C ARG A 14 -16.42 20.84 -35.31
N GLU A 15 -17.02 21.64 -36.18
CA GLU A 15 -18.16 22.48 -35.85
C GLU A 15 -19.49 21.75 -36.09
N LEU A 16 -20.38 21.80 -35.11
CA LEU A 16 -21.70 21.21 -35.13
C LEU A 16 -22.73 22.24 -34.72
N ASN A 17 -23.83 22.35 -35.50
CA ASN A 17 -24.93 23.19 -35.11
C ASN A 17 -25.66 22.63 -33.90
N THR A 18 -25.96 23.47 -32.90
CA THR A 18 -26.59 23.02 -31.64
C THR A 18 -27.95 22.36 -31.85
N TRP A 19 -28.72 22.74 -32.92
CA TRP A 19 -30.00 22.12 -33.24
C TRP A 19 -29.87 20.67 -33.74
N ALA A 20 -28.72 20.33 -34.33
CA ALA A 20 -28.45 18.97 -34.82
C ALA A 20 -27.97 18.00 -33.70
N ILE A 21 -27.72 18.50 -32.48
CA ILE A 21 -27.22 17.70 -31.37
C ILE A 21 -28.40 17.29 -30.48
N ASN A 22 -28.47 15.98 -30.18
CA ASN A 22 -29.47 15.44 -29.26
C ASN A 22 -29.49 16.23 -27.94
N PRO A 23 -30.66 16.66 -27.43
CA PRO A 23 -30.78 17.37 -26.15
C PRO A 23 -30.11 16.67 -24.97
N VAL A 24 -30.15 15.33 -24.90
CA VAL A 24 -29.48 14.52 -23.87
C VAL A 24 -27.98 14.74 -23.95
N LEU A 25 -27.35 14.64 -25.12
CA LEU A 25 -25.91 14.86 -25.28
C LEU A 25 -25.45 16.26 -24.87
N ARG A 26 -26.31 17.28 -25.03
CA ARG A 26 -26.01 18.64 -24.53
C ARG A 26 -25.97 18.70 -23.01
N ILE A 27 -26.89 17.99 -22.36
CA ILE A 27 -26.93 17.91 -20.88
C ILE A 27 -25.72 17.17 -20.38
N GLU A 28 -25.41 16.02 -20.99
CA GLU A 28 -24.22 15.22 -20.64
C GLU A 28 -22.94 16.03 -20.78
N GLU A 29 -22.74 16.71 -21.90
CA GLU A 29 -21.58 17.56 -22.15
C GLU A 29 -21.45 18.66 -21.10
N LYS A 30 -22.54 19.38 -20.79
CA LYS A 30 -22.54 20.43 -19.78
C LYS A 30 -22.10 19.90 -18.42
N HIS A 31 -22.64 18.75 -18.03
CA HIS A 31 -22.30 18.16 -16.74
C HIS A 31 -20.89 17.56 -16.73
N ALA A 32 -20.47 16.90 -17.81
CA ALA A 32 -19.11 16.37 -17.95
C ALA A 32 -18.06 17.49 -17.83
N GLN A 33 -18.25 18.61 -18.51
CA GLN A 33 -17.37 19.78 -18.44
C GLN A 33 -17.31 20.36 -17.01
N LYS A 34 -18.47 20.47 -16.34
CA LYS A 34 -18.52 20.94 -14.96
C LYS A 34 -17.76 20.01 -14.00
N VAL A 35 -17.99 18.70 -14.14
CA VAL A 35 -17.30 17.69 -13.31
C VAL A 35 -15.81 17.71 -13.59
N ALA A 36 -15.38 17.75 -14.84
CA ALA A 36 -13.97 17.81 -15.21
C ALA A 36 -13.28 19.06 -14.63
N ALA A 37 -13.92 20.22 -14.70
CA ALA A 37 -13.38 21.47 -14.15
C ALA A 37 -13.21 21.40 -12.61
N LEU A 38 -14.17 20.77 -11.91
CA LEU A 38 -14.08 20.57 -10.47
C LEU A 38 -12.99 19.55 -10.10
N ALA A 39 -12.87 18.46 -10.87
CA ALA A 39 -11.82 17.45 -10.67
C ALA A 39 -10.42 18.05 -10.84
N LEU A 40 -10.19 18.85 -11.89
CA LEU A 40 -8.91 19.53 -12.10
C LEU A 40 -8.57 20.54 -10.97
N ARG A 41 -9.58 21.22 -10.45
CA ARG A 41 -9.36 22.10 -9.27
C ARG A 41 -9.00 21.32 -8.02
N ALA A 42 -9.67 20.20 -7.79
CA ALA A 42 -9.35 19.32 -6.65
C ALA A 42 -7.94 18.72 -6.76
N GLU A 43 -7.54 18.27 -7.96
CA GLU A 43 -6.20 17.78 -8.24
C GLU A 43 -5.15 18.86 -7.95
N LYS A 44 -5.35 20.08 -8.43
CA LYS A 44 -4.45 21.19 -8.16
C LYS A 44 -4.32 21.47 -6.66
N ALA A 45 -5.44 21.54 -5.93
CA ALA A 45 -5.43 21.77 -4.48
C ALA A 45 -4.75 20.62 -3.72
N LEU A 46 -4.89 19.37 -4.15
CA LEU A 46 -4.18 18.23 -3.56
C LEU A 46 -2.66 18.30 -3.81
N ASN A 47 -2.24 18.72 -5.00
CA ASN A 47 -0.82 18.90 -5.32
C ASN A 47 -0.21 20.02 -4.47
N GLU A 48 -0.87 21.16 -4.35
CA GLU A 48 -0.44 22.26 -3.50
C GLU A 48 -0.33 21.82 -2.01
N LEU A 49 -1.28 21.03 -1.54
CA LEU A 49 -1.25 20.45 -0.19
C LEU A 49 -0.06 19.50 -0.01
N ASN A 50 0.19 18.61 -0.97
CA ASN A 50 1.32 17.69 -0.92
C ASN A 50 2.66 18.41 -0.89
N GLU A 51 2.82 19.48 -1.68
CA GLU A 51 4.01 20.32 -1.67
C GLU A 51 4.20 21.02 -0.31
N ALA A 52 3.13 21.61 0.23
CA ALA A 52 3.16 22.27 1.54
C ALA A 52 3.52 21.29 2.67
N ILE A 53 2.96 20.07 2.65
CA ILE A 53 3.30 19.03 3.63
C ILE A 53 4.77 18.59 3.48
N GLY A 54 5.26 18.45 2.24
CA GLY A 54 6.65 18.09 1.99
C GLY A 54 7.64 19.13 2.50
N GLN A 55 7.36 20.42 2.27
CA GLN A 55 8.15 21.53 2.79
C GLN A 55 8.12 21.58 4.33
N ALA A 56 6.92 21.48 4.91
CA ALA A 56 6.77 21.48 6.36
C ALA A 56 7.48 20.29 7.02
N GLN A 57 7.47 19.12 6.39
CA GLN A 57 8.22 17.96 6.87
C GLN A 57 9.71 18.24 6.97
N GLN A 58 10.31 18.85 5.94
CA GLN A 58 11.72 19.21 5.94
C GLN A 58 12.03 20.23 7.02
N GLU A 59 11.31 21.34 7.05
CA GLU A 59 11.55 22.44 7.98
C GLU A 59 11.37 22.00 9.44
N VAL A 60 10.29 21.31 9.76
CA VAL A 60 10.01 20.82 11.12
C VAL A 60 11.05 19.79 11.56
N TYR A 61 11.46 18.89 10.66
CA TYR A 61 12.49 17.90 10.97
C TYR A 61 13.83 18.57 11.27
N HIS A 62 14.28 19.47 10.40
CA HIS A 62 15.53 20.19 10.62
C HIS A 62 15.48 21.07 11.88
N ALA A 63 14.34 21.72 12.18
CA ALA A 63 14.17 22.47 13.41
C ALA A 63 14.31 21.57 14.66
N LYS A 64 13.69 20.39 14.65
CA LYS A 64 13.82 19.41 15.75
C LYS A 64 15.27 18.91 15.92
N LEU A 65 15.99 18.66 14.83
CA LEU A 65 17.40 18.25 14.91
C LEU A 65 18.29 19.37 15.45
N LYS A 66 18.02 20.62 15.06
CA LYS A 66 18.73 21.79 15.57
C LYS A 66 18.47 22.01 17.06
N ASP A 67 17.22 21.88 17.48
CA ASP A 67 16.83 21.96 18.90
C ASP A 67 17.51 20.86 19.73
N ALA A 68 17.62 19.65 19.19
CA ALA A 68 18.36 18.54 19.78
C ALA A 68 19.90 18.70 19.70
N GLN A 69 20.43 19.84 19.23
CA GLN A 69 21.85 20.17 19.10
C GLN A 69 22.65 19.18 18.22
N ILE A 70 22.03 18.56 17.23
CA ILE A 70 22.68 17.63 16.30
C ILE A 70 23.48 18.44 15.27
N LYS A 71 24.81 18.36 15.30
CA LYS A 71 25.73 19.17 14.48
C LYS A 71 25.57 18.98 12.96
N GLU A 72 25.24 17.79 12.52
CA GLU A 72 25.11 17.43 11.09
C GLU A 72 23.66 17.34 10.62
N HIS A 73 22.77 18.15 11.20
CA HIS A 73 21.33 18.11 10.92
C HIS A 73 20.98 18.23 9.42
N ASN A 74 21.77 18.92 8.62
CA ASN A 74 21.53 19.09 7.18
C ASN A 74 21.86 17.84 6.34
N ARG A 75 22.60 16.88 6.91
CA ARG A 75 23.01 15.62 6.22
C ARG A 75 22.16 14.43 6.61
N MET A 76 21.31 14.58 7.62
CA MET A 76 20.46 13.48 8.05
C MET A 76 19.28 13.28 7.08
N PRO A 77 18.99 12.03 6.69
CA PRO A 77 17.85 11.75 5.83
C PRO A 77 16.55 12.09 6.54
N ILE A 78 15.62 12.67 5.79
CA ILE A 78 14.29 12.97 6.30
C ILE A 78 13.57 11.66 6.65
N PRO A 79 12.97 11.52 7.84
CA PRO A 79 12.30 10.31 8.24
C PRO A 79 11.09 10.03 7.36
N GLU A 80 10.82 8.75 7.15
CA GLU A 80 9.66 8.30 6.37
C GLU A 80 8.32 8.67 7.02
N SER A 81 8.32 8.85 8.35
CA SER A 81 7.14 9.20 9.13
C SER A 81 7.46 10.35 10.06
N LEU A 82 6.59 11.35 10.12
CA LEU A 82 6.72 12.51 10.99
C LEU A 82 5.35 13.01 11.39
N THR A 83 5.20 13.33 12.68
CA THR A 83 4.01 13.98 13.20
C THR A 83 4.36 15.35 13.76
N PHE A 84 3.57 16.34 13.42
CA PHE A 84 3.68 17.69 13.97
C PHE A 84 2.31 18.35 14.14
N SER A 85 2.23 19.36 14.99
CA SER A 85 0.97 20.02 15.32
C SER A 85 1.16 21.51 15.50
N ALA A 86 0.08 22.27 15.35
CA ALA A 86 0.01 23.65 15.81
C ALA A 86 0.25 23.71 17.34
N PHE A 87 0.73 24.86 17.83
CA PHE A 87 1.05 25.07 19.25
C PHE A 87 -0.16 24.83 20.17
N ASP A 88 -1.32 25.28 19.75
CA ASP A 88 -2.60 25.11 20.46
C ASP A 88 -3.26 23.73 20.20
N LYS A 89 -2.59 22.87 19.46
CA LYS A 89 -3.10 21.55 19.04
C LYS A 89 -4.43 21.61 18.27
N SER A 90 -4.70 22.74 17.62
CA SER A 90 -5.88 22.88 16.76
C SER A 90 -5.75 22.13 15.44
N VAL A 91 -4.49 21.90 14.99
CA VAL A 91 -4.16 21.16 13.77
C VAL A 91 -3.11 20.11 14.10
N LEU A 92 -3.32 18.89 13.61
CA LEU A 92 -2.35 17.81 13.67
C LEU A 92 -2.10 17.29 12.25
N VAL A 93 -0.85 17.20 11.86
CA VAL A 93 -0.42 16.58 10.60
C VAL A 93 0.38 15.33 10.93
N ASP A 94 -0.04 14.20 10.37
CA ASP A 94 0.59 12.90 10.57
C ASP A 94 0.96 12.32 9.20
N ILE A 95 2.27 12.19 8.96
CA ILE A 95 2.84 11.63 7.75
C ILE A 95 3.27 10.21 8.05
N LYS A 96 2.73 9.24 7.33
CA LYS A 96 3.05 7.82 7.46
C LYS A 96 3.47 7.25 6.12
N THR A 97 4.53 6.47 6.11
CA THR A 97 4.88 5.65 4.97
C THR A 97 4.38 4.23 5.22
N THR A 98 3.58 3.73 4.30
CA THR A 98 3.19 2.31 4.35
C THR A 98 4.40 1.44 4.03
N LYS A 99 4.41 0.24 4.59
CA LYS A 99 5.39 -0.78 4.22
C LYS A 99 4.75 -1.71 3.20
N ARG A 100 5.41 -1.88 2.07
CA ARG A 100 5.01 -2.85 1.06
C ARG A 100 5.92 -4.06 1.17
N LEU A 101 5.30 -5.22 1.31
CA LEU A 101 6.02 -6.49 1.23
C LEU A 101 6.21 -6.86 -0.23
N ILE A 102 7.44 -7.14 -0.60
CA ILE A 102 7.81 -7.64 -1.92
C ILE A 102 8.35 -9.05 -1.76
N PHE A 103 7.89 -9.92 -2.63
CA PHE A 103 8.32 -11.31 -2.65
C PHE A 103 9.33 -11.53 -3.77
N ASP A 104 10.52 -11.99 -3.40
CA ASP A 104 11.52 -12.42 -4.35
C ASP A 104 11.12 -13.81 -4.90
N LYS A 105 10.69 -13.85 -6.15
CA LYS A 105 10.17 -15.07 -6.79
C LYS A 105 11.16 -16.23 -6.79
N THR A 106 12.46 -15.95 -6.84
CA THR A 106 13.50 -16.97 -6.78
C THR A 106 13.49 -17.66 -5.41
N TYR A 107 13.49 -16.88 -4.35
CA TYR A 107 13.42 -17.43 -2.99
C TYR A 107 12.07 -18.06 -2.66
N VAL A 108 10.97 -17.52 -3.19
CA VAL A 108 9.65 -18.18 -3.09
C VAL A 108 9.68 -19.57 -3.73
N GLY A 109 10.33 -19.71 -4.89
CA GLY A 109 10.53 -21.02 -5.53
C GLY A 109 11.36 -21.97 -4.67
N LEU A 110 12.42 -21.47 -4.01
CA LEU A 110 13.25 -22.27 -3.09
C LEU A 110 12.47 -22.69 -1.85
N VAL A 111 11.65 -21.81 -1.27
CA VAL A 111 10.75 -22.14 -0.16
C VAL A 111 9.84 -23.30 -0.55
N LYS A 112 9.21 -23.20 -1.73
CA LYS A 112 8.34 -24.26 -2.23
C LYS A 112 9.10 -25.58 -2.38
N GLY A 113 10.26 -25.55 -3.02
CA GLY A 113 11.11 -26.74 -3.19
C GLY A 113 11.48 -27.39 -1.86
N LYS A 114 11.82 -26.61 -0.84
CA LYS A 114 12.15 -27.13 0.49
C LYS A 114 10.95 -27.74 1.21
N PHE A 115 9.76 -27.15 1.08
CA PHE A 115 8.55 -27.79 1.59
C PHE A 115 8.21 -29.09 0.84
N ASP A 116 8.42 -29.14 -0.48
CA ASP A 116 8.24 -30.36 -1.25
C ASP A 116 9.23 -31.46 -0.81
N GLU A 117 10.51 -31.11 -0.57
CA GLU A 117 11.50 -32.03 0.02
C GLU A 117 11.08 -32.52 1.41
N PHE A 118 10.61 -31.62 2.28
CA PHE A 118 10.10 -31.97 3.61
C PHE A 118 8.95 -32.97 3.52
N PHE A 119 7.94 -32.71 2.69
CA PHE A 119 6.82 -33.62 2.55
C PHE A 119 7.20 -34.95 1.90
N SER A 120 8.22 -34.99 1.03
CA SER A 120 8.70 -36.22 0.41
C SER A 120 9.27 -37.23 1.41
N VAL A 121 9.69 -36.79 2.58
CA VAL A 121 10.15 -37.68 3.66
C VAL A 121 9.03 -38.63 4.10
N PHE A 122 7.79 -38.17 4.04
CA PHE A 122 6.61 -38.95 4.44
C PHE A 122 6.02 -39.82 3.31
N ASP A 123 6.45 -39.59 2.06
CA ASP A 123 5.96 -40.38 0.90
C ASP A 123 6.46 -41.85 0.89
N ARG A 124 7.44 -42.16 1.72
CA ARG A 124 8.02 -43.52 1.87
C ARG A 124 7.12 -44.49 2.64
N ASP A 125 6.17 -43.97 3.42
CA ASP A 125 5.19 -44.74 4.18
C ASP A 125 3.79 -44.44 3.62
N GLU A 126 3.09 -45.45 3.08
CA GLU A 126 1.79 -45.25 2.48
C GLU A 126 0.72 -44.69 3.42
N LEU A 127 0.78 -45.04 4.71
CA LEU A 127 -0.13 -44.53 5.73
C LEU A 127 0.22 -43.06 6.10
N ALA A 128 1.50 -42.76 6.18
CA ALA A 128 1.98 -41.38 6.42
C ALA A 128 1.69 -40.53 5.20
N SER A 129 1.97 -40.99 3.99
CA SER A 129 1.69 -40.25 2.75
C SER A 129 0.25 -39.78 2.65
N LYS A 130 -0.74 -40.66 2.92
CA LYS A 130 -2.16 -40.31 2.92
C LYS A 130 -2.53 -39.27 3.97
N LYS A 131 -1.95 -39.32 5.16
CA LYS A 131 -2.18 -38.32 6.21
C LYS A 131 -1.54 -36.97 5.88
N PHE A 132 -0.35 -36.97 5.31
CA PHE A 132 0.40 -35.76 5.04
C PHE A 132 0.08 -35.14 3.67
N SER A 133 -0.57 -35.85 2.74
CA SER A 133 -1.02 -35.29 1.45
C SER A 133 -1.98 -34.11 1.66
N PHE A 134 -2.93 -34.25 2.58
CA PHE A 134 -3.86 -33.18 2.94
C PHE A 134 -3.11 -31.96 3.54
N LEU A 135 -2.14 -32.20 4.44
CA LEU A 135 -1.32 -31.12 5.01
C LEU A 135 -0.48 -30.43 3.95
N ARG A 136 0.08 -31.20 3.00
CA ARG A 136 0.81 -30.65 1.86
C ARG A 136 -0.05 -29.71 1.00
N GLU A 137 -1.26 -30.16 0.64
CA GLU A 137 -2.20 -29.34 -0.11
C GLU A 137 -2.62 -28.09 0.67
N MET A 138 -2.91 -28.25 1.96
CA MET A 138 -3.27 -27.14 2.84
C MET A 138 -2.14 -26.12 2.96
N VAL A 139 -0.91 -26.56 3.21
CA VAL A 139 0.27 -25.68 3.27
C VAL A 139 0.47 -24.97 1.93
N ASN A 140 0.39 -25.68 0.83
CA ASN A 140 0.52 -25.07 -0.50
C ASN A 140 -0.58 -24.04 -0.79
N SER A 141 -1.82 -24.33 -0.42
CA SER A 141 -2.94 -23.40 -0.63
C SER A 141 -2.89 -22.18 0.28
N LEU A 142 -2.40 -22.32 1.51
CA LEU A 142 -2.28 -21.24 2.48
C LEU A 142 -1.06 -20.35 2.20
N LEU A 143 0.08 -20.98 1.89
CA LEU A 143 1.33 -20.25 1.66
C LEU A 143 1.37 -19.53 0.32
N PHE A 144 0.89 -20.20 -0.74
CA PHE A 144 1.03 -19.67 -2.09
C PHE A 144 -0.32 -19.21 -2.61
N LYS A 145 -0.49 -17.90 -2.72
CA LYS A 145 -1.66 -17.31 -3.37
C LYS A 145 -1.67 -17.66 -4.87
N GLY A 146 -2.82 -17.56 -5.49
CA GLY A 146 -2.98 -17.79 -6.93
C GLY A 146 -2.08 -16.91 -7.81
N SER A 147 -1.55 -15.78 -7.27
CA SER A 147 -0.53 -14.93 -7.91
C SER A 147 0.89 -15.51 -7.86
N GLY A 148 1.11 -16.60 -7.10
CA GLY A 148 2.43 -17.16 -6.81
C GLY A 148 3.20 -16.44 -5.70
N ASP A 149 2.57 -15.50 -5.02
CA ASP A 149 3.14 -14.80 -3.86
C ASP A 149 2.84 -15.55 -2.57
N LEU A 150 3.67 -15.33 -1.52
CA LEU A 150 3.43 -15.89 -0.20
C LEU A 150 2.32 -15.11 0.54
N ASP A 151 1.53 -15.83 1.34
CA ASP A 151 0.62 -15.17 2.27
C ASP A 151 1.32 -14.84 3.58
N GLN A 152 1.41 -13.55 3.92
CA GLN A 152 2.14 -13.08 5.10
C GLN A 152 1.59 -13.65 6.42
N THR A 153 0.28 -13.81 6.53
CA THR A 153 -0.34 -14.34 7.75
C THR A 153 0.07 -15.78 7.95
N SER A 154 -0.05 -16.60 6.89
CA SER A 154 0.34 -18.01 6.90
C SER A 154 1.83 -18.20 7.11
N VAL A 155 2.68 -17.33 6.55
CA VAL A 155 4.13 -17.33 6.82
C VAL A 155 4.41 -17.13 8.30
N ASN A 156 3.76 -16.15 8.95
CA ASN A 156 3.96 -15.91 10.38
C ASN A 156 3.47 -17.08 11.25
N GLU A 157 2.37 -17.70 10.87
CA GLU A 157 1.85 -18.89 11.54
C GLU A 157 2.83 -20.06 11.42
N ILE A 158 3.33 -20.36 10.23
CA ILE A 158 4.31 -21.43 10.02
C ILE A 158 5.62 -21.15 10.76
N ARG A 159 6.09 -19.89 10.78
CA ARG A 159 7.25 -19.51 11.58
C ARG A 159 7.10 -19.85 13.07
N SER A 160 5.90 -19.69 13.61
CA SER A 160 5.65 -19.99 15.03
C SER A 160 5.85 -21.47 15.37
N HIS A 161 5.76 -22.35 14.38
CA HIS A 161 5.95 -23.80 14.56
C HIS A 161 7.42 -24.26 14.49
N LYS A 162 8.37 -23.36 14.07
CA LYS A 162 9.79 -23.73 13.95
C LYS A 162 10.37 -24.28 15.27
N ALA A 163 10.19 -23.57 16.36
CA ALA A 163 10.69 -24.00 17.68
C ALA A 163 10.07 -25.34 18.14
N THR A 164 8.83 -25.61 17.76
CA THR A 164 8.19 -26.88 18.06
C THR A 164 8.79 -28.01 17.22
N ALA A 165 9.03 -27.79 15.93
CA ALA A 165 9.66 -28.75 15.04
C ALA A 165 11.08 -29.12 15.54
N GLU A 166 11.89 -28.13 15.91
CA GLU A 166 13.23 -28.32 16.50
C GLU A 166 13.20 -29.15 17.79
N ARG A 167 12.22 -28.92 18.65
CA ARG A 167 12.06 -29.64 19.93
C ARG A 167 11.59 -31.06 19.74
N THR A 168 10.61 -31.28 18.84
CA THR A 168 9.98 -32.60 18.64
C THR A 168 10.78 -33.50 17.72
N LYS A 169 11.67 -32.92 16.91
CA LYS A 169 12.53 -33.62 15.94
C LYS A 169 11.73 -34.60 15.07
N ILE A 170 10.58 -34.12 14.55
CA ILE A 170 9.79 -34.89 13.59
C ILE A 170 10.64 -35.25 12.36
N PRO A 171 10.37 -36.35 11.64
CA PRO A 171 11.09 -36.66 10.41
C PRO A 171 11.13 -35.48 9.46
N GLY A 172 12.32 -35.09 8.98
CA GLY A 172 12.52 -33.95 8.08
C GLY A 172 12.45 -32.57 8.74
N TRP A 173 12.50 -32.49 10.08
CA TRP A 173 12.41 -31.20 10.79
C TRP A 173 13.47 -30.18 10.33
N GLU A 174 14.66 -30.64 9.95
CA GLU A 174 15.72 -29.76 9.41
C GLU A 174 15.26 -29.08 8.11
N LEU A 175 14.68 -29.84 7.19
CA LEU A 175 14.13 -29.31 5.92
C LEU A 175 13.01 -28.29 6.16
N PHE A 176 12.16 -28.57 7.14
CA PHE A 176 11.13 -27.61 7.57
C PHE A 176 11.76 -26.31 8.09
N CYS A 177 12.76 -26.40 8.96
CA CYS A 177 13.45 -25.23 9.48
C CYS A 177 14.19 -24.45 8.38
N GLU A 178 14.85 -25.15 7.45
CA GLU A 178 15.47 -24.51 6.28
C GLU A 178 14.44 -23.75 5.42
N ALA A 179 13.26 -24.35 5.17
CA ALA A 179 12.20 -23.70 4.45
C ALA A 179 11.71 -22.42 5.16
N VAL A 180 11.57 -22.48 6.48
CA VAL A 180 11.18 -21.33 7.30
C VAL A 180 12.24 -20.23 7.28
N ASP A 181 13.52 -20.57 7.31
CA ASP A 181 14.63 -19.61 7.26
C ASP A 181 14.73 -18.90 5.89
N LEU A 182 14.29 -19.57 4.83
CA LEU A 182 14.21 -18.96 3.50
C LEU A 182 13.13 -17.88 3.41
N PHE A 183 12.12 -17.85 4.29
CA PHE A 183 11.13 -16.78 4.29
C PHE A 183 11.77 -15.40 4.48
N ASP A 184 12.79 -15.28 5.34
CA ASP A 184 13.46 -14.01 5.58
C ASP A 184 14.21 -13.49 4.36
N LYS A 185 14.63 -14.39 3.49
CA LYS A 185 15.26 -14.04 2.20
C LYS A 185 14.22 -13.77 1.11
N ALA A 186 13.08 -14.47 1.17
CA ALA A 186 12.00 -14.33 0.21
C ALA A 186 11.18 -13.05 0.40
N ILE A 187 11.10 -12.52 1.64
CA ILE A 187 10.28 -11.37 1.99
C ILE A 187 11.16 -10.17 2.22
N ARG A 188 10.97 -9.15 1.40
CA ARG A 188 11.60 -7.84 1.55
C ARG A 188 10.54 -6.80 1.88
N THR A 189 10.92 -5.85 2.72
CA THR A 189 10.06 -4.71 3.04
C THR A 189 10.61 -3.50 2.30
N GLU A 190 9.78 -2.89 1.46
CA GLU A 190 10.08 -1.64 0.81
C GLU A 190 9.14 -0.53 1.28
N PRO A 191 9.60 0.74 1.26
CA PRO A 191 8.71 1.87 1.48
C PRO A 191 7.59 1.84 0.44
N GLY A 192 6.37 1.89 0.93
CA GLY A 192 5.18 1.98 0.08
C GLY A 192 4.76 3.43 -0.13
N ASN A 193 3.46 3.64 -0.31
CA ASN A 193 2.90 4.97 -0.51
C ASN A 193 2.97 5.80 0.78
N ARG A 194 3.25 7.10 0.63
CA ARG A 194 3.08 8.06 1.71
C ARG A 194 1.61 8.35 1.91
N LEU A 195 1.18 8.34 3.15
CA LEU A 195 -0.17 8.69 3.57
C LEU A 195 -0.09 9.96 4.43
N TYR A 196 -0.91 10.92 4.09
CA TYR A 196 -1.01 12.19 4.79
C TYR A 196 -2.34 12.25 5.52
N TYR A 197 -2.30 12.51 6.81
CA TYR A 197 -3.48 12.73 7.63
C TYR A 197 -3.41 14.13 8.21
N VAL A 198 -4.47 14.89 8.01
CA VAL A 198 -4.62 16.23 8.59
C VAL A 198 -5.88 16.21 9.45
N ASP A 199 -5.69 16.38 10.74
CA ASP A 199 -6.78 16.50 11.68
C ASP A 199 -6.89 17.96 12.14
N VAL A 200 -8.09 18.51 12.13
CA VAL A 200 -8.38 19.90 12.55
C VAL A 200 -9.39 19.90 13.69
N LYS A 201 -9.24 20.85 14.61
CA LYS A 201 -10.17 21.03 15.71
C LYS A 201 -11.37 21.84 15.25
N GLU A 202 -12.55 21.24 15.29
CA GLU A 202 -13.81 21.85 14.92
C GLU A 202 -14.81 21.61 16.03
N ASN A 203 -15.43 22.66 16.53
CA ASN A 203 -16.38 22.59 17.68
C ASN A 203 -15.82 21.84 18.90
N GLY A 204 -14.54 22.04 19.22
CA GLY A 204 -13.86 21.43 20.36
C GLY A 204 -13.41 19.98 20.17
N LYS A 205 -13.72 19.34 19.04
CA LYS A 205 -13.31 17.95 18.71
C LYS A 205 -12.37 17.92 17.52
N MET A 206 -11.41 17.00 17.56
CA MET A 206 -10.55 16.74 16.39
C MET A 206 -11.34 15.99 15.32
N ARG A 207 -11.27 16.49 14.10
CA ARG A 207 -11.88 15.88 12.92
C ARG A 207 -10.82 15.69 11.84
N ARG A 208 -10.79 14.50 11.27
CA ARG A 208 -9.93 14.20 10.11
C ARG A 208 -10.49 14.87 8.87
N VAL A 209 -9.62 15.60 8.16
CA VAL A 209 -9.96 16.16 6.85
C VAL A 209 -9.95 15.04 5.82
N ALA A 210 -11.04 14.92 5.08
CA ALA A 210 -11.15 13.95 3.99
C ALA A 210 -10.30 14.40 2.80
N LEU A 211 -9.21 13.67 2.53
CA LEU A 211 -8.30 13.93 1.42
C LEU A 211 -8.49 12.98 0.24
N LYS A 212 -9.40 12.00 0.39
CA LYS A 212 -9.77 11.08 -0.69
C LYS A 212 -11.23 11.25 -1.04
N TYR A 213 -11.55 11.04 -2.30
CA TYR A 213 -12.94 11.10 -2.77
C TYR A 213 -13.88 10.19 -1.98
N THR A 214 -13.41 8.99 -1.59
CA THR A 214 -14.18 8.01 -0.80
C THR A 214 -14.43 8.44 0.64
N ASP A 215 -13.71 9.44 1.14
CA ASP A 215 -13.79 9.91 2.52
C ASP A 215 -14.73 11.13 2.67
N VAL A 216 -15.20 11.69 1.53
CA VAL A 216 -16.17 12.80 1.50
C VAL A 216 -17.59 12.23 1.63
N ARG A 217 -18.31 12.68 2.66
CA ARG A 217 -19.73 12.36 2.91
C ARG A 217 -20.65 13.47 2.45
#